data_28054a0f17d61f39a4b0e41cafecf037
#
_entry.id   28054a0f17d61f39a4b0e41cafecf037
#
_cell.length_a   1.000
_cell.length_b   1.000
_cell.length_c   1.000
_cell.angle_alpha   90.00
_cell.angle_beta   90.00
_cell.angle_gamma   90.00
#
_symmetry.space_group_name_H-M   'P 1'
#
loop_
_entity.id
_entity.type
_entity.pdbx_description
1 polymer ?
#
loop_
_entity_poly.entity_id
_entity_poly.type
_entity_poly.pdbx_seq_one_letter_code
_entity_poly.pdbx_strand_id
1 'polypeptide(L)'
;MLYGPGDDFYNAKNEVKINFSSNVWHGANLDKLKEHLIEHFDKLTRYPEPDAATLKRLLARRYEIKEENIVVTNGSITAFYLLAQAWRGAKSMIAIPSFSEYEDACRLHEHEISFFPTSDDLSELSLEGQDFCWICNPNNPDGKLIHRTELLRLISANPQTTFIIDQAYVAFTTEDMLKPSDVKTHKNLILVQSISKAYNIPGLRIGYLVASPEIAEKVNKYIIPWSVNAIAIEASKYILIHPAQFTLPIRKWQRETADFIYQLSKLDGLEVIPTSTTFFLVRLKKGSAADLKQLL
;
A
#
# COMPACT_ATOMS: atom_id res chain seq x y z
N MET A 1 7.80 10.27 13.00
CA MET A 1 8.19 8.94 12.54
C MET A 1 8.76 8.17 13.73
N LEU A 2 8.01 7.18 14.23
CA LEU A 2 8.36 6.46 15.46
C LEU A 2 9.41 5.36 15.22
N TYR A 3 9.42 4.72 14.04
CA TYR A 3 10.21 3.50 13.81
C TYR A 3 11.15 3.55 12.60
N GLY A 4 11.25 4.66 11.91
CA GLY A 4 12.09 4.83 10.71
C GLY A 4 11.59 4.05 9.48
N PRO A 5 11.89 4.52 8.27
CA PRO A 5 11.52 3.84 7.04
C PRO A 5 12.42 2.62 6.79
N GLY A 6 11.88 1.62 6.07
CA GLY A 6 12.71 0.61 5.39
C GLY A 6 13.43 1.22 4.18
N ASP A 7 14.26 0.41 3.50
CA ASP A 7 15.02 0.79 2.29
C ASP A 7 16.08 1.88 2.55
N ASP A 8 16.83 1.73 3.65
CA ASP A 8 17.82 2.69 4.12
C ASP A 8 19.20 2.51 3.45
N PHE A 9 19.23 2.64 2.11
CA PHE A 9 20.49 2.57 1.37
C PHE A 9 21.42 3.76 1.60
N TYR A 10 20.87 4.91 1.96
CA TYR A 10 21.65 6.14 2.15
C TYR A 10 22.66 6.05 3.31
N ASN A 11 22.39 5.17 4.26
CA ASN A 11 23.25 4.93 5.42
C ASN A 11 24.09 3.65 5.32
N ALA A 12 23.96 2.89 4.22
CA ALA A 12 24.79 1.70 4.00
C ALA A 12 26.25 2.09 3.76
N LYS A 13 27.15 1.58 4.62
CA LYS A 13 28.60 1.83 4.50
C LYS A 13 29.24 1.04 3.36
N ASN A 14 28.62 -0.06 2.96
CA ASN A 14 29.08 -0.98 1.93
C ASN A 14 28.06 -1.09 0.82
N GLU A 15 28.50 -1.58 -0.35
CA GLU A 15 27.57 -1.93 -1.44
C GLU A 15 26.60 -3.02 -0.99
N VAL A 16 25.30 -2.73 -1.08
CA VAL A 16 24.24 -3.69 -0.77
C VAL A 16 24.05 -4.63 -1.94
N LYS A 17 24.51 -5.88 -1.79
CA LYS A 17 24.35 -6.92 -2.83
C LYS A 17 22.98 -7.53 -2.87
N ILE A 18 22.32 -7.70 -1.73
CA ILE A 18 20.99 -8.28 -1.60
C ILE A 18 20.17 -7.40 -0.66
N ASN A 19 19.05 -6.88 -1.16
CA ASN A 19 18.17 -6.00 -0.41
C ASN A 19 16.99 -6.78 0.18
N PHE A 20 16.94 -6.90 1.52
CA PHE A 20 15.80 -7.43 2.27
C PHE A 20 14.95 -6.35 2.96
N SER A 21 15.27 -5.07 2.75
CA SER A 21 14.58 -3.96 3.45
C SER A 21 13.40 -3.38 2.67
N SER A 22 13.18 -3.82 1.43
CA SER A 22 12.15 -3.29 0.55
C SER A 22 11.36 -4.39 -0.16
N ASN A 23 10.03 -4.27 -0.14
CA ASN A 23 9.12 -5.18 -0.85
C ASN A 23 8.77 -4.65 -2.25
N VAL A 24 9.72 -4.03 -2.95
CA VAL A 24 9.55 -3.56 -4.33
C VAL A 24 9.95 -4.67 -5.30
N TRP A 25 9.17 -4.87 -6.36
CA TRP A 25 9.56 -5.80 -7.42
C TRP A 25 10.62 -5.19 -8.34
N HIS A 26 11.87 -5.65 -8.23
CA HIS A 26 13.00 -5.14 -9.01
C HIS A 26 13.12 -5.72 -10.42
N GLY A 27 12.27 -6.67 -10.82
CA GLY A 27 12.34 -7.34 -12.12
C GLY A 27 11.57 -6.63 -13.25
N ALA A 28 10.99 -5.46 -13.02
CA ALA A 28 10.30 -4.71 -14.08
C ALA A 28 11.29 -4.16 -15.09
N ASN A 29 11.07 -4.44 -16.39
CA ASN A 29 11.81 -3.76 -17.46
C ASN A 29 11.24 -2.34 -17.64
N LEU A 30 12.06 -1.34 -17.35
CA LEU A 30 11.68 0.07 -17.41
C LEU A 30 12.20 0.79 -18.68
N ASP A 31 12.85 0.10 -19.62
CA ASP A 31 13.50 0.74 -20.78
C ASP A 31 12.52 1.61 -21.58
N LYS A 32 11.37 1.03 -21.95
CA LYS A 32 10.33 1.76 -22.70
C LYS A 32 9.68 2.88 -21.88
N LEU A 33 9.51 2.69 -20.58
CA LEU A 33 9.05 3.77 -19.71
C LEU A 33 10.08 4.89 -19.66
N LYS A 34 11.36 4.57 -19.57
CA LYS A 34 12.45 5.55 -19.57
C LYS A 34 12.48 6.34 -20.87
N GLU A 35 12.40 5.66 -22.03
CA GLU A 35 12.30 6.29 -23.34
C GLU A 35 11.12 7.26 -23.39
N HIS A 36 9.93 6.80 -23.01
CA HIS A 36 8.73 7.64 -22.96
C HIS A 36 8.89 8.87 -22.05
N LEU A 37 9.50 8.71 -20.87
CA LEU A 37 9.73 9.83 -19.96
C LEU A 37 10.74 10.84 -20.50
N ILE A 38 11.76 10.38 -21.24
CA ILE A 38 12.72 11.25 -21.92
C ILE A 38 12.01 12.08 -23.02
N GLU A 39 11.15 11.46 -23.82
CA GLU A 39 10.34 12.15 -24.85
C GLU A 39 9.39 13.20 -24.25
N HIS A 40 8.98 13.02 -23.01
CA HIS A 40 8.05 13.89 -22.29
C HIS A 40 8.73 14.75 -21.20
N PHE A 41 10.06 14.87 -21.25
CA PHE A 41 10.83 15.56 -20.21
C PHE A 41 10.52 17.08 -20.15
N ASP A 42 10.05 17.67 -21.24
CA ASP A 42 9.58 19.05 -21.31
C ASP A 42 8.44 19.36 -20.33
N LYS A 43 7.69 18.36 -19.89
CA LYS A 43 6.64 18.51 -18.86
C LYS A 43 7.17 19.04 -17.53
N LEU A 44 8.47 18.91 -17.25
CA LEU A 44 9.10 19.49 -16.08
C LEU A 44 9.17 21.03 -16.11
N THR A 45 9.04 21.64 -17.28
CA THR A 45 9.09 23.12 -17.45
C THR A 45 7.77 23.81 -17.08
N ARG A 46 6.74 23.04 -16.70
CA ARG A 46 5.39 23.53 -16.36
C ARG A 46 4.91 22.90 -15.06
N TYR A 47 4.04 23.60 -14.34
CA TYR A 47 3.32 22.99 -13.23
C TYR A 47 2.53 21.76 -13.69
N PRO A 48 2.49 20.67 -12.90
CA PRO A 48 1.65 19.54 -13.21
C PRO A 48 0.17 19.90 -13.10
N GLU A 49 -0.71 18.96 -13.45
CA GLU A 49 -2.14 19.09 -13.21
C GLU A 49 -2.39 19.22 -11.69
N PRO A 50 -3.18 20.21 -11.22
CA PRO A 50 -3.35 20.47 -9.79
C PRO A 50 -3.82 19.27 -8.98
N ASP A 51 -4.64 18.40 -9.59
CA ASP A 51 -5.26 17.22 -8.98
C ASP A 51 -5.03 15.91 -9.75
N ALA A 52 -4.08 15.91 -10.69
CA ALA A 52 -3.78 14.78 -11.58
C ALA A 52 -5.01 14.28 -12.39
N ALA A 53 -5.84 15.19 -12.89
CA ALA A 53 -7.10 14.90 -13.56
C ALA A 53 -7.01 13.86 -14.69
N THR A 54 -5.95 13.91 -15.52
CA THR A 54 -5.78 12.92 -16.61
C THR A 54 -5.52 11.51 -16.07
N LEU A 55 -4.78 11.38 -14.98
CA LEU A 55 -4.55 10.10 -14.32
C LEU A 55 -5.83 9.59 -13.64
N LYS A 56 -6.58 10.46 -12.95
CA LYS A 56 -7.89 10.12 -12.35
C LYS A 56 -8.85 9.55 -13.41
N ARG A 57 -8.91 10.17 -14.58
CA ARG A 57 -9.74 9.73 -15.70
C ARG A 57 -9.38 8.33 -16.20
N LEU A 58 -8.08 8.02 -16.30
CA LEU A 58 -7.62 6.68 -16.69
C LEU A 58 -7.95 5.62 -15.64
N LEU A 59 -7.73 5.93 -14.36
CA LEU A 59 -8.08 5.05 -13.25
C LEU A 59 -9.59 4.81 -13.17
N ALA A 60 -10.40 5.86 -13.33
CA ALA A 60 -11.86 5.78 -13.33
C ALA A 60 -12.37 4.83 -14.42
N ARG A 61 -11.85 4.95 -15.64
CA ARG A 61 -12.16 4.05 -16.76
C ARG A 61 -11.74 2.61 -16.48
N ARG A 62 -10.51 2.42 -15.97
CA ARG A 62 -9.97 1.09 -15.66
C ARG A 62 -10.79 0.34 -14.61
N TYR A 63 -11.33 1.05 -13.63
CA TYR A 63 -12.06 0.47 -12.50
C TYR A 63 -13.59 0.60 -12.65
N GLU A 64 -14.07 1.18 -13.75
CA GLU A 64 -15.50 1.40 -14.01
C GLU A 64 -16.19 2.18 -12.86
N ILE A 65 -15.49 3.20 -12.33
CA ILE A 65 -15.99 4.12 -11.30
C ILE A 65 -15.94 5.55 -11.82
N LYS A 66 -16.44 6.50 -11.04
CA LYS A 66 -16.39 7.92 -11.40
C LYS A 66 -15.05 8.54 -10.96
N GLU A 67 -14.64 9.62 -11.64
CA GLU A 67 -13.44 10.39 -11.25
C GLU A 67 -13.55 10.96 -9.84
N GLU A 68 -14.77 11.30 -9.41
CA GLU A 68 -15.11 11.78 -8.06
C GLU A 68 -14.79 10.77 -6.93
N ASN A 69 -14.67 9.49 -7.27
CA ASN A 69 -14.27 8.45 -6.32
C ASN A 69 -12.76 8.41 -6.03
N ILE A 70 -11.93 9.15 -6.78
CA ILE A 70 -10.48 8.97 -6.80
C ILE A 70 -9.79 10.24 -6.31
N VAL A 71 -8.83 10.06 -5.42
CA VAL A 71 -7.90 11.11 -4.97
C VAL A 71 -6.48 10.62 -5.23
N VAL A 72 -5.76 11.28 -6.14
CA VAL A 72 -4.35 10.95 -6.44
C VAL A 72 -3.44 11.68 -5.46
N THR A 73 -2.42 10.98 -4.96
CA THR A 73 -1.55 11.47 -3.88
C THR A 73 -0.07 11.24 -4.19
N ASN A 74 0.80 12.00 -3.55
CA ASN A 74 2.25 11.85 -3.63
C ASN A 74 2.73 10.62 -2.82
N GLY A 75 2.45 9.43 -3.36
CA GLY A 75 2.56 8.13 -2.70
C GLY A 75 1.34 7.82 -1.81
N SER A 76 1.12 6.52 -1.53
CA SER A 76 0.03 6.07 -0.65
C SER A 76 0.15 6.60 0.77
N ILE A 77 1.37 6.84 1.26
CA ILE A 77 1.60 7.45 2.58
C ILE A 77 0.86 8.78 2.73
N THR A 78 0.93 9.65 1.74
CA THR A 78 0.22 10.93 1.78
C THR A 78 -1.29 10.74 1.95
N ALA A 79 -1.87 9.67 1.35
CA ALA A 79 -3.29 9.38 1.55
C ALA A 79 -3.62 9.08 3.02
N PHE A 80 -2.76 8.35 3.75
CA PHE A 80 -2.98 8.05 5.17
C PHE A 80 -2.99 9.33 6.02
N TYR A 81 -2.02 10.22 5.80
CA TYR A 81 -1.95 11.49 6.53
C TYR A 81 -3.12 12.39 6.20
N LEU A 82 -3.56 12.48 4.94
CA LEU A 82 -4.74 13.25 4.56
C LEU A 82 -6.03 12.70 5.16
N LEU A 83 -6.17 11.36 5.22
CA LEU A 83 -7.31 10.72 5.88
C LEU A 83 -7.33 11.04 7.37
N ALA A 84 -6.21 10.87 8.07
CA ALA A 84 -6.12 11.20 9.48
C ALA A 84 -6.38 12.70 9.73
N GLN A 85 -5.86 13.58 8.88
CA GLN A 85 -6.07 15.03 8.97
C GLN A 85 -7.54 15.42 8.76
N ALA A 86 -8.21 14.82 7.77
CA ALA A 86 -9.59 15.15 7.43
C ALA A 86 -10.59 14.74 8.53
N TRP A 87 -10.20 13.81 9.41
CA TRP A 87 -10.99 13.36 10.56
C TRP A 87 -10.19 13.48 11.86
N ARG A 88 -9.50 14.60 12.04
CA ARG A 88 -8.74 14.89 13.27
C ARG A 88 -9.55 14.59 14.52
N GLY A 89 -8.92 13.91 15.47
CA GLY A 89 -9.53 13.55 16.76
C GLY A 89 -10.48 12.36 16.70
N ALA A 90 -10.57 11.65 15.57
CA ALA A 90 -11.41 10.46 15.43
C ALA A 90 -10.88 9.26 16.24
N LYS A 91 -11.74 8.26 16.46
CA LYS A 91 -11.37 6.99 17.06
C LYS A 91 -10.95 6.00 16.00
N SER A 92 -9.71 5.52 16.08
CA SER A 92 -9.11 4.65 15.08
C SER A 92 -8.64 3.33 15.67
N MET A 93 -9.11 2.23 15.13
CA MET A 93 -8.62 0.90 15.44
C MET A 93 -7.68 0.43 14.34
N ILE A 94 -6.46 0.02 14.71
CA ILE A 94 -5.38 -0.33 13.78
C ILE A 94 -5.00 -1.80 13.96
N ALA A 95 -4.98 -2.56 12.87
CA ALA A 95 -4.46 -3.93 12.85
C ALA A 95 -2.94 -3.94 13.08
N ILE A 96 -2.45 -4.83 13.96
CA ILE A 96 -1.02 -4.97 14.28
C ILE A 96 -0.59 -6.46 14.27
N PRO A 97 0.68 -6.77 13.87
CA PRO A 97 1.64 -5.83 13.29
C PRO A 97 1.24 -5.38 11.91
N SER A 98 1.46 -4.11 11.57
CA SER A 98 1.27 -3.59 10.22
C SER A 98 2.19 -2.39 9.94
N PHE A 99 1.95 -1.66 8.86
CA PHE A 99 2.77 -0.52 8.49
C PHE A 99 2.63 0.63 9.49
N SER A 100 3.74 1.07 10.08
CA SER A 100 3.78 2.03 11.19
C SER A 100 3.19 3.41 10.88
N GLU A 101 3.15 3.79 9.60
CA GLU A 101 2.67 5.12 9.19
C GLU A 101 1.16 5.34 9.44
N TYR A 102 0.38 4.27 9.66
CA TYR A 102 -1.02 4.43 10.08
C TYR A 102 -1.09 5.02 11.49
N GLU A 103 -0.30 4.45 12.41
CA GLU A 103 -0.20 4.95 13.78
C GLU A 103 0.39 6.37 13.81
N ASP A 104 1.47 6.62 13.06
CA ASP A 104 2.12 7.93 12.98
C ASP A 104 1.15 9.01 12.45
N ALA A 105 0.39 8.72 11.39
CA ALA A 105 -0.61 9.62 10.85
C ALA A 105 -1.73 9.91 11.86
N CYS A 106 -2.24 8.87 12.52
CA CYS A 106 -3.28 8.98 13.53
C CYS A 106 -2.81 9.81 14.73
N ARG A 107 -1.59 9.55 15.25
CA ARG A 107 -1.01 10.32 16.38
C ARG A 107 -0.80 11.78 16.03
N LEU A 108 -0.27 12.08 14.84
CA LEU A 108 -0.05 13.44 14.39
C LEU A 108 -1.35 14.25 14.34
N HIS A 109 -2.47 13.60 14.06
CA HIS A 109 -3.79 14.23 13.95
C HIS A 109 -4.71 13.92 15.13
N GLU A 110 -4.12 13.56 16.29
CA GLU A 110 -4.81 13.47 17.59
C GLU A 110 -5.94 12.42 17.62
N HIS A 111 -5.82 11.33 16.83
CA HIS A 111 -6.78 10.23 16.93
C HIS A 111 -6.65 9.50 18.27
N GLU A 112 -7.76 9.07 18.82
CA GLU A 112 -7.80 8.08 19.89
C GLU A 112 -7.57 6.69 19.27
N ILE A 113 -6.40 6.08 19.57
CA ILE A 113 -5.94 4.87 18.89
C ILE A 113 -6.16 3.65 19.78
N SER A 114 -6.75 2.62 19.20
CA SER A 114 -6.80 1.26 19.72
C SER A 114 -6.19 0.27 18.71
N PHE A 115 -5.81 -0.91 19.18
CA PHE A 115 -5.15 -1.91 18.34
C PHE A 115 -5.85 -3.25 18.43
N PHE A 116 -5.76 -4.03 17.36
CA PHE A 116 -6.13 -5.44 17.37
C PHE A 116 -5.09 -6.28 16.61
N PRO A 117 -4.79 -7.51 17.07
CA PRO A 117 -3.85 -8.40 16.40
C PRO A 117 -4.37 -8.88 15.04
N THR A 118 -3.50 -8.88 14.01
CA THR A 118 -3.82 -9.46 12.68
C THR A 118 -4.03 -10.97 12.72
N SER A 119 -3.77 -11.63 13.88
CA SER A 119 -4.02 -13.05 14.11
C SER A 119 -5.43 -13.35 14.61
N ASP A 120 -6.18 -12.34 15.03
CA ASP A 120 -7.50 -12.52 15.60
C ASP A 120 -8.54 -12.90 14.53
N ASP A 121 -9.55 -13.62 14.96
CA ASP A 121 -10.73 -13.88 14.13
C ASP A 121 -11.53 -12.59 13.98
N LEU A 122 -11.62 -12.09 12.76
CA LEU A 122 -12.35 -10.86 12.47
C LEU A 122 -13.85 -10.97 12.76
N SER A 123 -14.40 -12.17 12.89
CA SER A 123 -15.80 -12.36 13.26
C SER A 123 -16.09 -11.97 14.72
N GLU A 124 -15.08 -11.97 15.57
CA GLU A 124 -15.16 -11.58 16.98
C GLU A 124 -14.72 -10.13 17.22
N LEU A 125 -14.25 -9.43 16.18
CA LEU A 125 -13.76 -8.05 16.29
C LEU A 125 -14.91 -7.08 16.56
N SER A 126 -14.89 -6.47 17.75
CA SER A 126 -15.82 -5.38 18.10
C SER A 126 -15.28 -4.04 17.62
N LEU A 127 -16.04 -3.38 16.76
CA LEU A 127 -15.76 -2.03 16.26
C LEU A 127 -16.73 -0.98 16.84
N GLU A 128 -17.41 -1.32 17.94
CA GLU A 128 -18.34 -0.40 18.59
C GLU A 128 -17.63 0.90 19.03
N GLY A 129 -18.16 2.02 18.61
CA GLY A 129 -17.62 3.34 18.92
C GLY A 129 -16.34 3.70 18.16
N GLN A 130 -15.89 2.91 17.19
CA GLN A 130 -14.76 3.22 16.32
C GLN A 130 -15.23 3.94 15.06
N ASP A 131 -14.59 5.08 14.75
CA ASP A 131 -14.83 5.81 13.51
C ASP A 131 -14.11 5.17 12.33
N PHE A 132 -12.90 4.63 12.59
CA PHE A 132 -12.04 4.01 11.56
C PHE A 132 -11.49 2.67 11.98
N CYS A 133 -11.36 1.77 10.99
CA CYS A 133 -10.61 0.53 11.07
C CYS A 133 -9.55 0.50 9.96
N TRP A 134 -8.27 0.40 10.34
CA TRP A 134 -7.12 0.43 9.43
C TRP A 134 -6.55 -0.98 9.27
N ILE A 135 -6.51 -1.47 8.03
CA ILE A 135 -6.04 -2.82 7.70
C ILE A 135 -5.15 -2.75 6.46
N CYS A 136 -3.97 -3.36 6.52
CA CYS A 136 -3.14 -3.61 5.35
C CYS A 136 -3.48 -4.99 4.77
N ASN A 137 -3.83 -5.06 3.49
CA ASN A 137 -4.22 -6.33 2.88
C ASN A 137 -3.85 -6.42 1.38
N PRO A 138 -2.82 -7.19 1.00
CA PRO A 138 -1.97 -8.05 1.83
C PRO A 138 -1.17 -7.28 2.87
N ASN A 139 -0.97 -7.87 4.06
CA ASN A 139 -0.35 -7.18 5.17
C ASN A 139 1.18 -7.05 5.01
N ASN A 140 1.69 -5.90 5.34
CA ASN A 140 3.10 -5.64 5.56
C ASN A 140 3.33 -5.47 7.07
N PRO A 141 4.15 -6.32 7.73
CA PRO A 141 5.31 -7.02 7.15
C PRO A 141 5.14 -8.53 6.89
N ASP A 142 4.09 -9.19 7.35
CA ASP A 142 4.02 -10.66 7.43
C ASP A 142 3.45 -11.34 6.17
N GLY A 143 2.93 -10.57 5.22
CA GLY A 143 2.33 -11.10 4.01
C GLY A 143 1.00 -11.83 4.20
N LYS A 144 0.39 -11.76 5.39
CA LYS A 144 -0.94 -12.32 5.64
C LYS A 144 -1.98 -11.66 4.76
N LEU A 145 -3.03 -12.42 4.49
CA LEU A 145 -4.13 -12.01 3.64
C LEU A 145 -5.47 -12.33 4.31
N ILE A 146 -6.34 -11.35 4.27
CA ILE A 146 -7.75 -11.51 4.63
C ILE A 146 -8.54 -11.65 3.32
N HIS A 147 -9.33 -12.70 3.20
CA HIS A 147 -10.12 -12.94 1.99
C HIS A 147 -11.16 -11.84 1.76
N ARG A 148 -11.40 -11.53 0.48
CA ARG A 148 -12.35 -10.49 0.07
C ARG A 148 -13.73 -10.67 0.70
N THR A 149 -14.25 -11.88 0.71
CA THR A 149 -15.58 -12.20 1.28
C THR A 149 -15.67 -11.90 2.77
N GLU A 150 -14.60 -12.14 3.51
CA GLU A 150 -14.51 -11.87 4.94
C GLU A 150 -14.48 -10.36 5.21
N LEU A 151 -13.65 -9.61 4.48
CA LEU A 151 -13.62 -8.15 4.58
C LEU A 151 -14.97 -7.52 4.21
N LEU A 152 -15.62 -7.97 3.14
CA LEU A 152 -16.92 -7.44 2.76
C LEU A 152 -17.99 -7.73 3.82
N ARG A 153 -17.94 -8.89 4.47
CA ARG A 153 -18.83 -9.22 5.59
C ARG A 153 -18.60 -8.27 6.76
N LEU A 154 -17.34 -8.05 7.15
CA LEU A 154 -16.96 -7.16 8.25
C LEU A 154 -17.40 -5.72 7.97
N ILE A 155 -17.12 -5.20 6.75
CA ILE A 155 -17.49 -3.85 6.32
C ILE A 155 -19.02 -3.66 6.35
N SER A 156 -19.76 -4.66 5.85
CA SER A 156 -21.24 -4.60 5.81
C SER A 156 -21.87 -4.68 7.20
N ALA A 157 -21.26 -5.44 8.12
CA ALA A 157 -21.72 -5.56 9.49
C ALA A 157 -21.47 -4.30 10.35
N ASN A 158 -20.56 -3.41 9.91
CA ASN A 158 -20.15 -2.22 10.65
C ASN A 158 -20.33 -0.94 9.81
N PRO A 159 -21.55 -0.54 9.45
CA PRO A 159 -21.81 0.58 8.54
C PRO A 159 -21.42 1.95 9.11
N GLN A 160 -21.24 2.06 10.43
CA GLN A 160 -20.84 3.29 11.11
C GLN A 160 -19.31 3.47 11.17
N THR A 161 -18.54 2.39 10.96
CA THR A 161 -17.08 2.44 10.95
C THR A 161 -16.59 2.53 9.50
N THR A 162 -15.69 3.45 9.22
CA THR A 162 -15.03 3.59 7.91
C THR A 162 -13.79 2.70 7.86
N PHE A 163 -13.71 1.82 6.87
CA PHE A 163 -12.59 0.91 6.69
C PHE A 163 -11.57 1.50 5.71
N ILE A 164 -10.33 1.64 6.17
CA ILE A 164 -9.19 2.03 5.35
C ILE A 164 -8.37 0.78 5.07
N ILE A 165 -8.45 0.27 3.83
CA ILE A 165 -7.75 -0.92 3.41
C ILE A 165 -6.58 -0.51 2.52
N ASP A 166 -5.36 -0.68 3.05
CA ASP A 166 -4.15 -0.46 2.27
C ASP A 166 -3.87 -1.68 1.38
N GLN A 167 -3.89 -1.45 0.08
CA GLN A 167 -3.63 -2.44 -0.95
C GLN A 167 -2.33 -2.16 -1.73
N ALA A 168 -1.31 -1.60 -1.08
CA ALA A 168 -0.02 -1.34 -1.73
C ALA A 168 0.61 -2.62 -2.34
N TYR A 169 0.24 -3.78 -1.81
CA TYR A 169 0.75 -5.09 -2.23
C TYR A 169 -0.28 -5.98 -2.94
N VAL A 170 -1.40 -5.43 -3.40
CA VAL A 170 -2.46 -6.20 -4.08
C VAL A 170 -1.96 -6.96 -5.31
N ALA A 171 -0.94 -6.47 -6.01
CA ALA A 171 -0.34 -7.14 -7.16
C ALA A 171 0.59 -8.33 -6.80
N PHE A 172 0.88 -8.55 -5.50
CA PHE A 172 1.82 -9.58 -5.02
C PHE A 172 1.12 -10.87 -4.59
N THR A 173 -0.15 -11.01 -4.89
CA THR A 173 -0.94 -12.22 -4.65
C THR A 173 -1.81 -12.55 -5.86
N THR A 174 -2.22 -13.82 -5.95
CA THR A 174 -3.19 -14.30 -6.95
C THR A 174 -4.60 -14.43 -6.37
N GLU A 175 -4.77 -14.15 -5.07
CA GLU A 175 -6.05 -14.26 -4.38
C GLU A 175 -7.04 -13.16 -4.81
N ASP A 176 -8.33 -13.42 -4.66
CA ASP A 176 -9.38 -12.43 -4.95
C ASP A 176 -9.41 -11.37 -3.84
N MET A 177 -9.04 -10.16 -4.22
CA MET A 177 -8.93 -9.00 -3.33
C MET A 177 -10.09 -8.03 -3.53
N LEU A 178 -10.30 -7.12 -2.56
CA LEU A 178 -11.23 -6.00 -2.76
C LEU A 178 -10.88 -5.23 -4.02
N LYS A 179 -11.92 -4.82 -4.75
CA LYS A 179 -11.79 -4.10 -6.02
C LYS A 179 -12.19 -2.64 -5.84
N PRO A 180 -11.58 -1.71 -6.58
CA PRO A 180 -11.99 -0.30 -6.54
C PRO A 180 -13.50 -0.09 -6.78
N SER A 181 -14.14 -0.97 -7.55
CA SER A 181 -15.59 -0.93 -7.78
C SER A 181 -16.44 -1.26 -6.55
N ASP A 182 -15.87 -1.90 -5.51
CA ASP A 182 -16.62 -2.27 -4.29
C ASP A 182 -17.09 -1.03 -3.50
N VAL A 183 -16.43 0.13 -3.69
CA VAL A 183 -16.86 1.41 -3.07
C VAL A 183 -18.22 1.89 -3.58
N LYS A 184 -18.73 1.34 -4.68
CA LYS A 184 -20.07 1.67 -5.19
C LYS A 184 -21.17 1.18 -4.24
N THR A 185 -20.93 0.02 -3.62
CA THR A 185 -21.89 -0.66 -2.72
C THR A 185 -21.55 -0.47 -1.24
N HIS A 186 -20.28 -0.26 -0.91
CA HIS A 186 -19.79 -0.09 0.45
C HIS A 186 -19.25 1.35 0.65
N LYS A 187 -20.15 2.26 1.06
CA LYS A 187 -19.82 3.70 1.19
C LYS A 187 -18.83 4.00 2.30
N ASN A 188 -18.68 3.10 3.25
CA ASN A 188 -17.73 3.14 4.35
C ASN A 188 -16.40 2.44 4.01
N LEU A 189 -16.12 2.13 2.74
CA LEU A 189 -14.87 1.54 2.29
C LEU A 189 -13.98 2.60 1.62
N ILE A 190 -12.71 2.62 2.03
CA ILE A 190 -11.62 3.36 1.39
C ILE A 190 -10.55 2.36 1.00
N LEU A 191 -10.17 2.31 -0.28
CA LEU A 191 -9.03 1.54 -0.75
C LEU A 191 -7.87 2.49 -1.02
N VAL A 192 -6.72 2.25 -0.41
CA VAL A 192 -5.49 2.99 -0.70
C VAL A 192 -4.57 2.11 -1.53
N GLN A 193 -4.09 2.65 -2.64
CA GLN A 193 -3.30 1.90 -3.61
C GLN A 193 -1.97 2.59 -3.92
N SER A 194 -0.93 1.79 -4.19
CA SER A 194 0.39 2.25 -4.60
C SER A 194 0.72 1.73 -5.99
N ILE A 195 1.11 2.61 -6.89
CA ILE A 195 1.67 2.23 -8.20
C ILE A 195 3.15 1.86 -8.06
N SER A 196 3.84 2.36 -7.04
CA SER A 196 5.30 2.30 -6.91
C SER A 196 5.87 0.89 -6.77
N LYS A 197 5.19 0.00 -6.02
CA LYS A 197 5.74 -1.28 -5.58
C LYS A 197 5.81 -2.31 -6.69
N ALA A 198 4.72 -2.45 -7.44
CA ALA A 198 4.58 -3.43 -8.50
C ALA A 198 5.36 -3.09 -9.78
N TYR A 199 5.77 -1.84 -9.96
CA TYR A 199 6.37 -1.37 -11.19
C TYR A 199 7.81 -0.85 -11.02
N ASN A 200 8.45 -1.09 -9.88
CA ASN A 200 9.83 -0.67 -9.57
C ASN A 200 10.06 0.84 -9.75
N ILE A 201 9.12 1.66 -9.33
CA ILE A 201 9.22 3.13 -9.41
C ILE A 201 8.98 3.81 -8.05
N PRO A 202 9.57 3.32 -6.94
CA PRO A 202 9.30 3.89 -5.62
C PRO A 202 9.73 5.36 -5.51
N GLY A 203 10.76 5.78 -6.26
CA GLY A 203 11.26 7.14 -6.29
C GLY A 203 10.32 8.16 -6.92
N LEU A 204 9.34 7.74 -7.72
CA LEU A 204 8.38 8.65 -8.35
C LEU A 204 7.31 9.16 -7.39
N ARG A 205 7.09 8.49 -6.27
CA ARG A 205 6.12 8.88 -5.24
C ARG A 205 4.71 9.06 -5.79
N ILE A 206 4.05 7.96 -6.13
CA ILE A 206 2.69 7.98 -6.68
C ILE A 206 1.81 6.92 -6.02
N GLY A 207 0.62 7.33 -5.62
CA GLY A 207 -0.44 6.50 -5.08
C GLY A 207 -1.78 7.19 -5.24
N TYR A 208 -2.84 6.54 -4.82
CA TYR A 208 -4.18 7.10 -4.84
C TYR A 208 -5.07 6.37 -3.85
N LEU A 209 -6.14 7.02 -3.44
CA LEU A 209 -7.24 6.36 -2.75
C LEU A 209 -8.49 6.33 -3.62
N VAL A 210 -9.33 5.34 -3.37
CA VAL A 210 -10.66 5.18 -3.96
C VAL A 210 -11.67 5.05 -2.82
N ALA A 211 -12.71 5.88 -2.85
CA ALA A 211 -13.73 5.95 -1.82
C ALA A 211 -15.09 6.38 -2.39
N SER A 212 -16.10 6.52 -1.53
CA SER A 212 -17.33 7.21 -1.93
C SER A 212 -17.04 8.66 -2.32
N PRO A 213 -17.84 9.30 -3.19
CA PRO A 213 -17.63 10.72 -3.56
C PRO A 213 -17.56 11.65 -2.37
N GLU A 214 -18.39 11.41 -1.35
CA GLU A 214 -18.45 12.22 -0.12
C GLU A 214 -17.14 12.17 0.67
N ILE A 215 -16.55 10.98 0.81
CA ILE A 215 -15.24 10.78 1.46
C ILE A 215 -14.14 11.43 0.62
N ALA A 216 -14.13 11.15 -0.69
CA ALA A 216 -13.12 11.69 -1.59
C ALA A 216 -13.15 13.22 -1.64
N GLU A 217 -14.33 13.84 -1.66
CA GLU A 217 -14.48 15.30 -1.60
C GLU A 217 -13.94 15.86 -0.28
N LYS A 218 -14.23 15.22 0.85
CA LYS A 218 -13.72 15.65 2.15
C LYS A 218 -12.19 15.61 2.19
N VAL A 219 -11.56 14.56 1.68
CA VAL A 219 -10.10 14.44 1.60
C VAL A 219 -9.51 15.47 0.63
N ASN A 220 -10.15 15.72 -0.50
CA ASN A 220 -9.69 16.70 -1.49
C ASN A 220 -9.55 18.12 -0.92
N LYS A 221 -10.31 18.49 0.13
CA LYS A 221 -10.16 19.79 0.80
C LYS A 221 -8.80 20.01 1.47
N TYR A 222 -8.07 18.92 1.73
CA TYR A 222 -6.74 18.94 2.36
C TYR A 222 -5.60 18.68 1.37
N ILE A 223 -5.89 18.39 0.10
CA ILE A 223 -4.87 18.21 -0.93
C ILE A 223 -4.18 19.54 -1.19
N ILE A 224 -2.85 19.49 -1.18
CA ILE A 224 -2.03 20.61 -1.63
C ILE A 224 -1.99 20.55 -3.17
N PRO A 225 -2.45 21.59 -3.90
CA PRO A 225 -2.39 21.61 -5.36
C PRO A 225 -0.96 21.37 -5.86
N TRP A 226 -0.84 20.68 -7.00
CA TRP A 226 0.45 20.35 -7.63
C TRP A 226 1.38 19.45 -6.81
N SER A 227 0.89 18.80 -5.74
CA SER A 227 1.71 17.93 -4.88
C SER A 227 2.21 16.67 -5.58
N VAL A 228 1.56 16.24 -6.65
CA VAL A 228 1.98 15.07 -7.45
C VAL A 228 2.78 15.58 -8.65
N ASN A 229 4.04 15.15 -8.77
CA ASN A 229 4.94 15.64 -9.81
C ASN A 229 4.55 15.16 -11.23
N ALA A 230 4.91 15.96 -12.24
CA ALA A 230 4.54 15.73 -13.64
C ALA A 230 5.04 14.37 -14.17
N ILE A 231 6.24 13.95 -13.79
CA ILE A 231 6.85 12.70 -14.26
C ILE A 231 6.14 11.49 -13.63
N ALA A 232 5.72 11.58 -12.36
CA ALA A 232 4.93 10.52 -11.72
C ALA A 232 3.55 10.34 -12.39
N ILE A 233 2.89 11.44 -12.74
CA ILE A 233 1.62 11.41 -13.49
C ILE A 233 1.84 10.74 -14.85
N GLU A 234 2.87 11.17 -15.60
CA GLU A 234 3.15 10.64 -16.93
C GLU A 234 3.54 9.17 -16.92
N ALA A 235 4.42 8.75 -16.00
CA ALA A 235 4.80 7.36 -15.82
C ALA A 235 3.59 6.48 -15.51
N SER A 236 2.72 6.94 -14.60
CA SER A 236 1.50 6.21 -14.24
C SER A 236 0.55 6.06 -15.41
N LYS A 237 0.37 7.10 -16.21
CA LYS A 237 -0.44 7.04 -17.43
C LYS A 237 0.11 6.01 -18.41
N TYR A 238 1.43 6.05 -18.65
CA TYR A 238 2.09 5.10 -19.55
C TYR A 238 1.88 3.66 -19.08
N ILE A 239 2.09 3.36 -17.80
CA ILE A 239 1.89 2.04 -17.22
C ILE A 239 0.45 1.56 -17.38
N LEU A 240 -0.53 2.44 -17.12
CA LEU A 240 -1.95 2.09 -17.24
C LEU A 240 -2.40 1.84 -18.69
N ILE A 241 -1.79 2.52 -19.65
CA ILE A 241 -2.06 2.37 -21.09
C ILE A 241 -1.38 1.12 -21.66
N HIS A 242 -0.22 0.73 -21.10
CA HIS A 242 0.58 -0.39 -21.58
C HIS A 242 0.71 -1.54 -20.55
N PRO A 243 -0.38 -2.06 -19.97
CA PRO A 243 -0.31 -3.02 -18.86
C PRO A 243 0.46 -4.30 -19.20
N ALA A 244 0.43 -4.73 -20.46
CA ALA A 244 1.14 -5.95 -20.90
C ALA A 244 2.67 -5.85 -20.75
N GLN A 245 3.25 -4.64 -20.75
CA GLN A 245 4.70 -4.44 -20.57
C GLN A 245 5.14 -4.59 -19.11
N PHE A 246 4.18 -4.52 -18.18
CA PHE A 246 4.44 -4.47 -16.74
C PHE A 246 3.77 -5.62 -15.99
N THR A 247 3.58 -6.76 -16.66
CA THR A 247 2.96 -7.92 -16.02
C THR A 247 3.95 -8.60 -15.07
N LEU A 248 3.61 -8.62 -13.78
CA LEU A 248 4.38 -9.35 -12.80
C LEU A 248 4.25 -10.85 -13.03
N PRO A 249 5.35 -11.62 -13.04
CA PRO A 249 5.32 -13.08 -13.13
C PRO A 249 4.94 -13.68 -11.76
N ILE A 250 3.81 -13.27 -11.20
CA ILE A 250 3.45 -13.50 -9.80
C ILE A 250 3.45 -14.99 -9.43
N ARG A 251 2.92 -15.86 -10.28
CA ARG A 251 2.89 -17.31 -10.01
C ARG A 251 4.30 -17.94 -9.98
N LYS A 252 5.21 -17.43 -10.80
CA LYS A 252 6.62 -17.87 -10.77
C LYS A 252 7.26 -17.38 -9.47
N TRP A 253 7.08 -16.13 -9.14
CA TRP A 253 7.66 -15.51 -7.96
C TRP A 253 7.14 -16.15 -6.66
N GLN A 254 5.84 -16.46 -6.58
CA GLN A 254 5.28 -17.20 -5.44
C GLN A 254 5.89 -18.60 -5.28
N ARG A 255 6.16 -19.33 -6.38
CA ARG A 255 6.85 -20.61 -6.32
C ARG A 255 8.29 -20.47 -5.81
N GLU A 256 9.04 -19.50 -6.33
CA GLU A 256 10.40 -19.21 -5.87
C GLU A 256 10.42 -18.84 -4.38
N THR A 257 9.42 -18.08 -3.92
CA THR A 257 9.25 -17.74 -2.50
C THR A 257 8.97 -18.99 -1.66
N ALA A 258 8.10 -19.89 -2.12
CA ALA A 258 7.79 -21.13 -1.43
C ALA A 258 9.03 -22.05 -1.34
N ASP A 259 9.82 -22.15 -2.42
CA ASP A 259 11.08 -22.91 -2.43
C ASP A 259 12.09 -22.30 -1.45
N PHE A 260 12.19 -20.99 -1.40
CA PHE A 260 13.06 -20.29 -0.45
C PHE A 260 12.63 -20.52 1.00
N ILE A 261 11.33 -20.39 1.30
CA ILE A 261 10.76 -20.71 2.61
C ILE A 261 11.09 -22.15 3.01
N TYR A 262 10.94 -23.10 2.10
CA TYR A 262 11.29 -24.49 2.34
C TYR A 262 12.77 -24.68 2.70
N GLN A 263 13.69 -23.96 2.03
CA GLN A 263 15.12 -24.02 2.38
C GLN A 263 15.37 -23.40 3.77
N LEU A 264 14.76 -22.25 4.07
CA LEU A 264 14.90 -21.60 5.38
C LEU A 264 14.35 -22.46 6.52
N SER A 265 13.26 -23.20 6.29
CA SER A 265 12.65 -24.07 7.31
C SER A 265 13.53 -25.24 7.74
N LYS A 266 14.59 -25.58 6.97
CA LYS A 266 15.60 -26.59 7.33
C LYS A 266 16.67 -26.06 8.29
N LEU A 267 16.73 -24.73 8.50
CA LEU A 267 17.72 -24.12 9.38
C LEU A 267 17.20 -24.13 10.81
N ASP A 268 17.96 -24.78 11.71
CA ASP A 268 17.67 -24.73 13.13
C ASP A 268 17.79 -23.27 13.64
N GLY A 269 16.82 -22.89 14.47
CA GLY A 269 16.84 -21.53 15.05
C GLY A 269 15.99 -20.51 14.32
N LEU A 270 15.40 -20.85 13.18
CA LEU A 270 14.45 -20.02 12.44
C LEU A 270 13.04 -20.58 12.49
N GLU A 271 12.06 -19.69 12.48
CA GLU A 271 10.65 -19.99 12.29
C GLU A 271 10.11 -19.04 11.20
N VAL A 272 9.67 -19.59 10.08
CA VAL A 272 9.10 -18.79 8.99
C VAL A 272 7.62 -18.61 9.24
N ILE A 273 7.14 -17.37 9.21
CA ILE A 273 5.72 -17.03 9.33
C ILE A 273 5.06 -17.28 7.97
N PRO A 274 3.95 -18.05 7.91
CA PRO A 274 3.24 -18.32 6.65
C PRO A 274 2.80 -17.04 5.96
N THR A 275 2.91 -17.01 4.62
CA THR A 275 2.53 -15.87 3.78
C THR A 275 1.69 -16.31 2.58
N SER A 276 0.86 -15.40 2.07
CA SER A 276 0.14 -15.54 0.79
C SER A 276 0.70 -14.61 -0.30
N THR A 277 1.85 -13.99 -0.03
CA THR A 277 2.52 -13.07 -0.95
C THR A 277 3.90 -13.57 -1.37
N THR A 278 4.73 -12.66 -1.85
CA THR A 278 6.13 -12.90 -2.24
C THR A 278 7.13 -12.39 -1.20
N PHE A 279 6.66 -11.98 -0.04
CA PHE A 279 7.48 -11.58 1.12
C PHE A 279 6.88 -12.17 2.40
N PHE A 280 7.71 -12.34 3.41
CA PHE A 280 7.35 -13.01 4.66
C PHE A 280 8.24 -12.57 5.81
N LEU A 281 7.82 -12.86 7.02
CA LEU A 281 8.64 -12.69 8.22
C LEU A 281 9.31 -14.00 8.63
N VAL A 282 10.50 -13.85 9.21
CA VAL A 282 11.22 -14.92 9.89
C VAL A 282 11.45 -14.53 11.34
N ARG A 283 11.04 -15.40 12.26
CA ARG A 283 11.31 -15.24 13.68
C ARG A 283 12.58 -16.00 14.05
N LEU A 284 13.48 -15.32 14.78
CA LEU A 284 14.62 -15.99 15.40
C LEU A 284 14.17 -16.67 16.68
N LYS A 285 14.48 -17.97 16.84
CA LYS A 285 14.23 -18.73 18.08
C LYS A 285 15.24 -18.36 19.19
N LYS A 286 16.43 -17.86 18.78
CA LYS A 286 17.51 -17.41 19.69
C LYS A 286 18.21 -16.21 19.07
N GLY A 287 18.74 -15.31 19.90
CA GLY A 287 19.41 -14.09 19.46
C GLY A 287 18.44 -12.94 19.17
N SER A 288 18.91 -11.86 18.60
CA SER A 288 18.12 -10.71 18.22
C SER A 288 18.18 -10.44 16.72
N ALA A 289 17.08 -9.90 16.16
CA ALA A 289 17.06 -9.45 14.76
C ALA A 289 18.06 -8.31 14.50
N ALA A 290 18.35 -7.49 15.51
CA ALA A 290 19.32 -6.41 15.41
C ALA A 290 20.74 -6.94 15.21
N ASP A 291 21.12 -8.00 15.96
CA ASP A 291 22.43 -8.63 15.80
C ASP A 291 22.56 -9.30 14.43
N LEU A 292 21.52 -10.00 13.97
CA LEU A 292 21.51 -10.58 12.64
C LEU A 292 21.64 -9.52 11.54
N LYS A 293 20.95 -8.39 11.67
CA LYS A 293 21.04 -7.26 10.72
C LYS A 293 22.47 -6.70 10.61
N GLN A 294 23.26 -6.75 11.70
CA GLN A 294 24.65 -6.28 11.69
C GLN A 294 25.60 -7.27 11.01
N LEU A 295 25.23 -8.56 10.96
CA LEU A 295 26.02 -9.62 10.35
C LEU A 295 25.76 -9.74 8.83
N LEU A 296 24.58 -9.33 8.36
CA LEU A 296 24.18 -9.34 6.95
C LEU A 296 24.57 -8.03 6.26
#